data_89509b5bb428d1c6f7a18cabc29db61a
#
_entry.id   89509b5bb428d1c6f7a18cabc29db61a
#
_cell.length_a   1.000
_cell.length_b   1.000
_cell.length_c   1.000
_cell.angle_alpha   90.00
_cell.angle_beta   90.00
_cell.angle_gamma   90.00
#
_symmetry.space_group_name_H-M   'P 1'
#
loop_
_entity.id
_entity.type
_entity.pdbx_description
1 polymer ?
#
loop_
_entity_poly.entity_id
_entity_poly.type
_entity_poly.pdbx_seq_one_letter_code
_entity_poly.pdbx_strand_id
1 'polypeptide(L)'
;MSRHIFNHVLSYIDVHIQEKITLAELASLAGYSPFYFSRLFSDTIGIPVTSYIRIRKLQHAMVSLLEGRKVLDVSLMYAFDSHEGFTRSFTQLFGSTPSTIQKHPITYQVPAYVIPSTTERRLYMKNTDTLH
;
A
#
# COMPACT_ATOMS: atom_id res chain seq x y z
N MET A 1 -2.11 14.04 14.63
CA MET A 1 -0.80 13.38 14.51
C MET A 1 0.17 14.36 13.88
N SER A 2 1.36 14.52 14.47
CA SER A 2 2.35 15.43 13.90
C SER A 2 2.84 14.91 12.55
N ARG A 3 3.32 15.84 11.71
CA ARG A 3 3.89 15.47 10.41
C ARG A 3 5.07 14.52 10.56
N HIS A 4 5.91 14.77 11.55
CA HIS A 4 7.09 13.95 11.81
C HIS A 4 6.70 12.51 12.16
N ILE A 5 5.75 12.33 13.07
CA ILE A 5 5.25 11.01 13.46
C ILE A 5 4.58 10.32 12.27
N PHE A 6 3.77 11.06 11.52
CA PHE A 6 3.08 10.52 10.36
C PHE A 6 4.07 10.01 9.30
N ASN A 7 5.07 10.83 8.98
CA ASN A 7 6.10 10.43 8.03
C ASN A 7 6.89 9.21 8.50
N HIS A 8 7.15 9.13 9.80
CA HIS A 8 7.83 7.98 10.39
C HIS A 8 7.02 6.70 10.23
N VAL A 9 5.70 6.78 10.45
CA VAL A 9 4.80 5.64 10.25
C VAL A 9 4.81 5.19 8.79
N LEU A 10 4.71 6.11 7.85
CA LEU A 10 4.72 5.76 6.42
C LEU A 10 6.04 5.11 6.01
N SER A 11 7.15 5.63 6.49
CA SER A 11 8.48 5.05 6.23
C SER A 11 8.61 3.65 6.82
N TYR A 12 8.10 3.46 8.03
CA TYR A 12 8.10 2.15 8.68
C TYR A 12 7.32 1.13 7.82
N ILE A 13 6.17 1.51 7.32
CA ILE A 13 5.36 0.64 6.47
C ILE A 13 6.15 0.22 5.23
N ASP A 14 6.79 1.16 4.55
CA ASP A 14 7.54 0.85 3.34
C ASP A 14 8.76 -0.03 3.62
N VAL A 15 9.48 0.21 4.72
CA VAL A 15 10.63 -0.61 5.11
C VAL A 15 10.21 -2.04 5.41
N HIS A 16 9.05 -2.22 6.03
CA HIS A 16 8.54 -3.53 6.45
C HIS A 16 7.49 -4.10 5.50
N ILE A 17 7.46 -3.65 4.24
CA ILE A 17 6.38 -3.98 3.30
C ILE A 17 6.28 -5.48 3.00
N GLN A 18 7.36 -6.23 3.18
CA GLN A 18 7.37 -7.68 2.97
C GLN A 18 6.93 -8.48 4.19
N GLU A 19 6.56 -7.81 5.26
CA GLU A 19 6.18 -8.44 6.52
C GLU A 19 4.70 -8.21 6.81
N LYS A 20 4.17 -8.97 7.75
CA LYS A 20 2.83 -8.68 8.29
C LYS A 20 2.97 -7.51 9.25
N ILE A 21 2.29 -6.42 8.90
CA ILE A 21 2.32 -5.19 9.69
C ILE A 21 1.00 -5.09 10.44
N THR A 22 1.06 -4.96 11.77
CA THR A 22 -0.14 -4.89 12.60
C THR A 22 -0.46 -3.46 12.99
N LEU A 23 -1.75 -3.21 13.22
CA LEU A 23 -2.22 -1.93 13.72
C LEU A 23 -1.56 -1.60 15.07
N ALA A 24 -1.41 -2.62 15.93
CA ALA A 24 -0.84 -2.44 17.26
C ALA A 24 0.60 -1.91 17.20
N GLU A 25 1.43 -2.46 16.32
CA GLU A 25 2.82 -2.01 16.21
C GLU A 25 2.91 -0.57 15.66
N LEU A 26 2.05 -0.20 14.72
CA LEU A 26 2.03 1.15 14.18
C LEU A 26 1.54 2.17 15.22
N ALA A 27 0.51 1.82 15.95
CA ALA A 27 -0.01 2.66 17.02
C ALA A 27 1.04 2.88 18.11
N SER A 28 1.74 1.81 18.48
CA SER A 28 2.83 1.88 19.47
C SER A 28 3.95 2.80 18.97
N LEU A 29 4.33 2.65 17.72
CA LEU A 29 5.36 3.49 17.09
C LEU A 29 4.98 4.98 17.16
N ALA A 30 3.70 5.27 16.95
CA ALA A 30 3.19 6.64 16.95
C ALA A 30 2.90 7.19 18.34
N GLY A 31 2.88 6.32 19.37
CA GLY A 31 2.60 6.72 20.73
C GLY A 31 1.10 6.88 21.02
N TYR A 32 0.25 6.19 20.29
CA TYR A 32 -1.21 6.26 20.44
C TYR A 32 -1.81 4.89 20.73
N SER A 33 -3.04 4.88 21.24
CA SER A 33 -3.82 3.64 21.28
C SER A 33 -4.15 3.19 19.85
N PRO A 34 -4.37 1.89 19.62
CA PRO A 34 -4.74 1.40 18.29
C PRO A 34 -5.99 2.09 17.71
N PHE A 35 -7.02 2.26 18.52
CA PHE A 35 -8.26 2.91 18.07
C PHE A 35 -8.00 4.36 17.66
N TYR A 36 -7.31 5.12 18.48
CA TYR A 36 -7.04 6.53 18.22
C TYR A 36 -6.12 6.69 17.00
N PHE A 37 -5.08 5.87 16.92
CA PHE A 37 -4.17 5.86 15.76
C PHE A 37 -4.92 5.58 14.47
N SER A 38 -5.78 4.55 14.46
CA SER A 38 -6.55 4.17 13.30
C SER A 38 -7.41 5.33 12.80
N ARG A 39 -8.06 6.02 13.73
CA ARG A 39 -8.90 7.17 13.42
C ARG A 39 -8.08 8.33 12.84
N LEU A 40 -6.97 8.67 13.49
CA LEU A 40 -6.09 9.75 13.01
C LEU A 40 -5.53 9.44 11.62
N PHE A 41 -5.13 8.19 11.38
CA PHE A 41 -4.61 7.78 10.10
C PHE A 41 -5.66 7.94 9.01
N SER A 42 -6.87 7.42 9.24
CA SER A 42 -7.97 7.52 8.28
C SER A 42 -8.35 8.97 7.99
N ASP A 43 -8.38 9.81 9.01
CA ASP A 43 -8.69 11.24 8.84
C ASP A 43 -7.61 11.95 8.01
N THR A 44 -6.35 11.54 8.16
CA THR A 44 -5.23 12.17 7.46
C THR A 44 -5.08 11.67 6.03
N ILE A 45 -5.21 10.36 5.82
CA ILE A 45 -4.96 9.71 4.53
C ILE A 45 -6.25 9.60 3.69
N GLY A 46 -7.39 9.46 4.34
CA GLY A 46 -8.67 9.26 3.67
C GLY A 46 -9.08 7.80 3.49
N ILE A 47 -8.22 6.86 3.88
CA ILE A 47 -8.53 5.43 3.86
C ILE A 47 -7.99 4.78 5.13
N PRO A 48 -8.55 3.62 5.54
CA PRO A 48 -8.03 2.89 6.70
C PRO A 48 -6.58 2.46 6.49
N VAL A 49 -5.81 2.41 7.58
CA VAL A 49 -4.40 2.03 7.51
C VAL A 49 -4.20 0.63 6.95
N THR A 50 -5.10 -0.31 7.23
CA THR A 50 -5.03 -1.66 6.68
C THR A 50 -5.17 -1.65 5.16
N SER A 51 -6.04 -0.82 4.63
CA SER A 51 -6.20 -0.64 3.19
C SER A 51 -4.96 0.00 2.57
N TYR A 52 -4.38 0.99 3.24
CA TYR A 52 -3.15 1.63 2.81
C TYR A 52 -2.02 0.61 2.69
N ILE A 53 -1.82 -0.21 3.71
CA ILE A 53 -0.78 -1.23 3.70
C ILE A 53 -0.99 -2.22 2.55
N ARG A 54 -2.23 -2.69 2.36
CA ARG A 54 -2.56 -3.61 1.28
C ARG A 54 -2.25 -3.00 -0.09
N ILE A 55 -2.63 -1.76 -0.31
CA ILE A 55 -2.37 -1.07 -1.58
C ILE A 55 -0.87 -0.92 -1.81
N ARG A 56 -0.11 -0.54 -0.79
CA ARG A 56 1.35 -0.44 -0.92
C ARG A 56 1.99 -1.79 -1.28
N LYS A 57 1.53 -2.87 -0.64
CA LYS A 57 2.00 -4.22 -0.97
C LYS A 57 1.70 -4.56 -2.42
N LEU A 58 0.51 -4.23 -2.90
CA LEU A 58 0.12 -4.51 -4.28
C LEU A 58 0.91 -3.68 -5.29
N GLN A 59 1.26 -2.46 -4.95
CA GLN A 59 2.12 -1.63 -5.82
C GLN A 59 3.51 -2.23 -5.95
N HIS A 60 4.10 -2.67 -4.86
CA HIS A 60 5.39 -3.36 -4.88
C HIS A 60 5.30 -4.69 -5.64
N ALA A 61 4.19 -5.41 -5.45
CA ALA A 61 3.95 -6.67 -6.17
C ALA A 61 3.88 -6.45 -7.67
N MET A 62 3.23 -5.38 -8.13
CA MET A 62 3.18 -5.03 -9.55
C MET A 62 4.58 -4.90 -10.13
N VAL A 63 5.46 -4.18 -9.46
CA VAL A 63 6.84 -3.99 -9.91
C VAL A 63 7.55 -5.34 -9.99
N SER A 64 7.40 -6.19 -8.97
CA SER A 64 8.02 -7.52 -8.94
C SER A 64 7.53 -8.40 -10.09
N LEU A 65 6.24 -8.36 -10.40
CA LEU A 65 5.67 -9.11 -11.53
C LEU A 65 6.21 -8.62 -12.86
N LEU A 66 6.35 -7.32 -13.02
CA LEU A 66 6.91 -6.73 -14.25
C LEU A 66 8.39 -7.06 -14.40
N GLU A 67 9.09 -7.34 -13.31
CA GLU A 67 10.48 -7.82 -13.32
C GLU A 67 10.57 -9.32 -13.65
N GLY A 68 9.45 -10.01 -13.82
CA GLY A 68 9.43 -11.40 -14.22
C GLY A 68 9.36 -12.42 -13.09
N ARG A 69 9.14 -11.99 -11.85
CA ARG A 69 9.01 -12.91 -10.72
C ARG A 69 7.71 -13.68 -10.80
N LYS A 70 7.75 -14.95 -10.37
CA LYS A 70 6.56 -15.81 -10.41
C LYS A 70 5.45 -15.28 -9.52
N VAL A 71 4.20 -15.39 -9.97
CA VAL A 71 3.03 -14.88 -9.24
C VAL A 71 2.95 -15.44 -7.82
N LEU A 72 3.14 -16.76 -7.66
CA LEU A 72 3.09 -17.37 -6.33
C LEU A 72 4.17 -16.81 -5.42
N ASP A 73 5.39 -16.67 -5.93
CA ASP A 73 6.50 -16.13 -5.15
C ASP A 73 6.22 -14.70 -4.69
N VAL A 74 5.63 -13.89 -5.57
CA VAL A 74 5.28 -12.50 -5.26
C VAL A 74 4.23 -12.42 -4.16
N SER A 75 3.21 -13.28 -4.20
CA SER A 75 2.18 -13.31 -3.16
C SER A 75 2.78 -13.63 -1.79
N LEU A 76 3.74 -14.55 -1.75
CA LEU A 76 4.42 -14.92 -0.51
C LEU A 76 5.40 -13.82 -0.07
N MET A 77 6.09 -13.20 -1.01
CA MET A 77 7.09 -12.15 -0.73
C MET A 77 6.48 -10.97 0.04
N TYR A 78 5.23 -10.63 -0.28
CA TYR A 78 4.55 -9.49 0.36
C TYR A 78 3.57 -9.91 1.44
N ALA A 79 3.72 -11.14 1.96
CA ALA A 79 3.00 -11.65 3.12
C ALA A 79 1.48 -11.66 2.96
N PHE A 80 0.99 -12.01 1.78
CA PHE A 80 -0.43 -12.29 1.59
C PHE A 80 -0.76 -13.66 2.17
N ASP A 81 -1.93 -13.76 2.81
CA ASP A 81 -2.34 -14.98 3.50
C ASP A 81 -2.63 -16.13 2.55
N SER A 82 -3.08 -15.81 1.32
CA SER A 82 -3.36 -16.83 0.32
C SER A 82 -3.14 -16.29 -1.08
N HIS A 83 -2.89 -17.21 -2.02
CA HIS A 83 -2.78 -16.86 -3.43
C HIS A 83 -4.09 -16.28 -3.97
N GLU A 84 -5.22 -16.86 -3.57
CA GLU A 84 -6.55 -16.39 -3.99
C GLU A 84 -6.83 -14.98 -3.47
N GLY A 85 -6.50 -14.72 -2.21
CA GLY A 85 -6.66 -13.39 -1.62
C GLY A 85 -5.80 -12.34 -2.31
N PHE A 86 -4.56 -12.70 -2.62
CA PHE A 86 -3.66 -11.83 -3.38
C PHE A 86 -4.25 -11.51 -4.76
N THR A 87 -4.63 -12.53 -5.51
CA THR A 87 -5.18 -12.37 -6.86
C THR A 87 -6.43 -11.48 -6.85
N ARG A 88 -7.32 -11.69 -5.88
CA ARG A 88 -8.55 -10.91 -5.75
C ARG A 88 -8.24 -9.44 -5.47
N SER A 89 -7.39 -9.17 -4.49
CA SER A 89 -7.01 -7.80 -4.13
C SER A 89 -6.29 -7.09 -5.27
N PHE A 90 -5.39 -7.80 -5.93
CA PHE A 90 -4.63 -7.28 -7.06
C PHE A 90 -5.57 -6.91 -8.22
N THR A 91 -6.50 -7.80 -8.55
CA THR A 91 -7.45 -7.60 -9.64
C THR A 91 -8.40 -6.43 -9.35
N GLN A 92 -8.84 -6.30 -8.09
CA GLN A 92 -9.68 -5.18 -7.69
C GLN A 92 -8.96 -3.84 -7.87
N LEU A 93 -7.67 -3.80 -7.56
CA LEU A 93 -6.91 -2.55 -7.65
C LEU A 93 -6.53 -2.21 -9.09
N PHE A 94 -6.04 -3.18 -9.85
CA PHE A 94 -5.43 -2.92 -11.15
C PHE A 94 -6.32 -3.29 -12.34
N GLY A 95 -7.44 -3.95 -12.12
CA GLY A 95 -8.38 -4.31 -13.18
C GLY A 95 -8.01 -5.54 -13.99
N SER A 96 -6.87 -6.18 -13.71
CA SER A 96 -6.41 -7.38 -14.39
C SER A 96 -5.71 -8.30 -13.41
N THR A 97 -5.71 -9.60 -13.71
CA THR A 97 -5.05 -10.57 -12.84
C THR A 97 -3.53 -10.45 -12.94
N PRO A 98 -2.80 -10.88 -11.89
CA PRO A 98 -1.34 -10.89 -11.94
C PRO A 98 -0.77 -11.62 -13.14
N SER A 99 -1.36 -12.78 -13.49
CA SER A 99 -0.92 -13.58 -14.63
C SER A 99 -1.10 -12.84 -15.95
N THR A 100 -2.23 -12.15 -16.12
CA THR A 100 -2.51 -11.38 -17.34
C THR A 100 -1.51 -10.25 -17.51
N ILE A 101 -1.23 -9.52 -16.44
CA ILE A 101 -0.25 -8.43 -16.47
C ILE A 101 1.13 -8.95 -16.83
N GLN A 102 1.52 -10.08 -16.27
CA GLN A 102 2.84 -10.66 -16.53
C GLN A 102 2.99 -11.12 -17.98
N LYS A 103 1.92 -11.65 -18.59
CA LYS A 103 1.93 -12.09 -19.99
C LYS A 103 1.97 -10.91 -20.98
N HIS A 104 1.46 -9.75 -20.57
CA HIS A 104 1.36 -8.57 -21.43
C HIS A 104 1.92 -7.33 -20.71
N PRO A 105 3.19 -7.36 -20.30
CA PRO A 105 3.73 -6.32 -19.42
C PRO A 105 3.78 -4.93 -20.04
N ILE A 106 3.97 -4.84 -21.35
CA ILE A 106 4.07 -3.53 -22.03
C ILE A 106 2.72 -2.81 -22.14
N THR A 107 1.63 -3.50 -21.88
CA THR A 107 0.28 -2.93 -21.93
C THR A 107 -0.05 -2.20 -20.62
N TYR A 108 0.70 -2.47 -19.56
CA TYR A 108 0.39 -1.98 -18.24
C TYR A 108 1.45 -1.03 -17.73
N GLN A 109 0.99 0.05 -17.13
CA GLN A 109 1.83 0.99 -16.40
C GLN A 109 1.31 1.06 -14.98
N VAL A 110 2.16 1.53 -14.05
CA VAL A 110 1.72 1.76 -12.69
C VAL A 110 0.60 2.80 -12.74
N PRO A 111 -0.60 2.47 -12.21
CA PRO A 111 -1.75 3.38 -12.32
C PRO A 111 -1.50 4.73 -11.67
N ALA A 112 -2.14 5.77 -12.21
CA ALA A 112 -2.00 7.13 -11.70
C ALA A 112 -2.49 7.29 -10.26
N TYR A 113 -3.35 6.38 -9.80
CA TYR A 113 -3.84 6.40 -8.42
C TYR A 113 -2.90 5.71 -7.43
N VAL A 114 -1.69 5.34 -7.85
CA VAL A 114 -0.66 4.79 -6.97
C VAL A 114 -0.39 5.78 -5.85
N ILE A 115 -0.34 5.27 -4.62
CA ILE A 115 -0.06 6.10 -3.45
C ILE A 115 1.39 6.56 -3.52
N PRO A 116 1.66 7.87 -3.59
CA PRO A 116 3.01 8.37 -3.76
C PRO A 116 3.88 8.21 -2.51
N SER A 117 5.17 8.47 -2.66
CA SER A 117 6.10 8.52 -1.53
C SER A 117 5.64 9.56 -0.50
N THR A 118 6.27 9.55 0.67
CA THR A 118 5.90 10.47 1.76
C THR A 118 5.87 11.93 1.30
N THR A 119 6.88 12.36 0.54
CA THR A 119 6.95 13.74 0.05
C THR A 119 5.89 14.03 -1.01
N GLU A 120 5.76 13.14 -1.98
CA GLU A 120 4.80 13.29 -3.06
C GLU A 120 3.37 13.23 -2.54
N ARG A 121 3.14 12.43 -1.48
CA ARG A 121 1.83 12.29 -0.88
C ARG A 121 1.30 13.60 -0.32
N ARG A 122 2.15 14.41 0.27
CA ARG A 122 1.72 15.72 0.78
C ARG A 122 1.22 16.61 -0.35
N LEU A 123 1.91 16.61 -1.48
CA LEU A 123 1.50 17.38 -2.65
C LEU A 123 0.19 16.84 -3.22
N TYR A 124 0.07 15.52 -3.29
CA TYR A 124 -1.14 14.86 -3.78
C TYR A 124 -2.35 15.21 -2.91
N MET A 125 -2.22 15.11 -1.60
CA MET A 125 -3.31 15.41 -0.67
C MET A 125 -3.73 16.87 -0.75
N LYS A 126 -2.76 17.79 -0.89
CA LYS A 126 -3.03 19.21 -1.05
C LYS A 126 -3.81 19.47 -2.34
N ASN A 127 -3.43 18.82 -3.43
CA ASN A 127 -4.13 18.95 -4.70
C ASN A 127 -5.53 18.36 -4.64
N THR A 128 -5.70 17.24 -3.94
CA THR A 128 -7.00 16.59 -3.77
C THR A 128 -7.95 17.50 -2.99
N ASP A 129 -7.47 18.15 -1.95
CA ASP A 129 -8.26 19.11 -1.18
C ASP A 129 -8.69 20.28 -2.05
N THR A 130 -7.85 20.70 -2.98
CA THR A 130 -8.16 21.78 -3.92
C THR A 130 -9.20 21.35 -4.95
N LEU A 131 -9.21 20.09 -5.36
CA LEU A 131 -10.11 19.55 -6.36
C LEU A 131 -11.50 19.27 -5.82
N HIS A 132 -11.65 19.15 -4.53
CA HIS A 132 -12.93 18.92 -3.86
C HIS A 132 -13.54 20.23 -3.36
#